data_badf1c860ba5a9f757acee8bce84ef92
#
_entry.id   badf1c860ba5a9f757acee8bce84ef92
#
_cell.length_a   1.000
_cell.length_b   1.000
_cell.length_c   1.000
_cell.angle_alpha   90.00
_cell.angle_beta   90.00
_cell.angle_gamma   90.00
#
_symmetry.space_group_name_H-M   'P 1'
#
loop_
_entity.id
_entity.type
_entity.pdbx_description
1 polymer ?
#
loop_
_entity_poly.entity_id
_entity_poly.type
_entity_poly.pdbx_seq_one_letter_code
_entity_poly.pdbx_strand_id
1 'polypeptide(L)'
;MSRAYRQQYGCNFITAIPNNLYGENDNFDLENSHVIPALIRKVWEAKINKEPSVFCWGDGSPLREFTYSEDIAHILLFLMENYNEPNPINIGNTDEYSIKEIVEMVCDIMGYDGKLEWQTGQPSGQHRKPSSNQKLLDLGWKKEGYTSLKEGLKKTCEWFIMKYPKVRGVS
;
A
#
# COMPACT_ATOMS: atom_id res chain seq x y z
N MET A 1 -16.99 -18.11 -4.32
CA MET A 1 -18.32 -17.88 -3.70
C MET A 1 -19.19 -16.96 -4.57
N SER A 2 -18.80 -15.72 -4.92
CA SER A 2 -19.57 -14.78 -5.75
C SER A 2 -20.07 -15.37 -7.08
N ARG A 3 -19.20 -16.10 -7.82
CA ARG A 3 -19.59 -16.76 -9.06
C ARG A 3 -20.72 -17.80 -8.87
N ALA A 4 -20.68 -18.59 -7.80
CA ALA A 4 -21.72 -19.59 -7.50
C ALA A 4 -23.06 -18.91 -7.17
N TYR A 5 -23.04 -17.83 -6.40
CA TYR A 5 -24.26 -17.05 -6.09
C TYR A 5 -24.84 -16.38 -7.35
N ARG A 6 -23.99 -15.85 -8.23
CA ARG A 6 -24.46 -15.35 -9.53
C ARG A 6 -25.19 -16.42 -10.33
N GLN A 7 -24.60 -17.61 -10.43
CA GLN A 7 -25.14 -18.71 -11.20
C GLN A 7 -26.44 -19.27 -10.61
N GLN A 8 -26.50 -19.37 -9.29
CA GLN A 8 -27.63 -20.00 -8.59
C GLN A 8 -28.79 -19.03 -8.33
N TYR A 9 -28.50 -17.76 -8.04
CA TYR A 9 -29.50 -16.78 -7.57
C TYR A 9 -29.63 -15.55 -8.47
N GLY A 10 -28.85 -15.44 -9.53
CA GLY A 10 -28.84 -14.25 -10.40
C GLY A 10 -28.28 -12.96 -9.75
N CYS A 11 -27.56 -13.10 -8.64
CA CYS A 11 -27.00 -11.95 -7.93
C CYS A 11 -25.89 -11.25 -8.74
N ASN A 12 -25.89 -9.92 -8.79
CA ASN A 12 -24.87 -9.12 -9.46
C ASN A 12 -23.61 -8.94 -8.57
N PHE A 13 -23.07 -10.04 -8.04
CA PHE A 13 -21.85 -10.01 -7.24
C PHE A 13 -20.62 -9.95 -8.15
N ILE A 14 -19.77 -8.96 -7.94
CA ILE A 14 -18.47 -8.85 -8.60
C ILE A 14 -17.34 -9.17 -7.61
N THR A 15 -16.16 -9.48 -8.15
CA THR A 15 -14.96 -9.74 -7.35
C THR A 15 -13.83 -8.85 -7.83
N ALA A 16 -13.47 -7.85 -7.04
CA ALA A 16 -12.29 -7.03 -7.26
C ALA A 16 -11.11 -7.55 -6.42
N ILE A 17 -9.93 -7.64 -7.02
CA ILE A 17 -8.70 -8.09 -6.38
C ILE A 17 -7.70 -6.93 -6.37
N PRO A 18 -7.57 -6.22 -5.23
CA PRO A 18 -6.59 -5.14 -5.11
C PRO A 18 -5.17 -5.69 -4.96
N ASN A 19 -4.19 -4.90 -5.37
CA ASN A 19 -2.79 -5.10 -5.00
C ASN A 19 -2.51 -4.61 -3.57
N ASN A 20 -1.27 -4.24 -3.21
CA ASN A 20 -0.98 -3.80 -1.84
C ASN A 20 -1.57 -2.40 -1.60
N LEU A 21 -2.39 -2.29 -0.56
CA LEU A 21 -3.00 -1.03 -0.14
C LEU A 21 -2.21 -0.39 0.98
N TYR A 22 -2.26 0.94 1.03
CA TYR A 22 -1.74 1.73 2.14
C TYR A 22 -2.55 3.02 2.27
N GLY A 23 -2.52 3.63 3.44
CA GLY A 23 -3.24 4.88 3.69
C GLY A 23 -3.50 5.11 5.18
N GLU A 24 -4.33 6.09 5.45
CA GLU A 24 -4.79 6.41 6.80
C GLU A 24 -5.59 5.25 7.40
N ASN A 25 -5.57 5.13 8.73
CA ASN A 25 -6.24 4.08 9.49
C ASN A 25 -5.70 2.66 9.28
N ASP A 26 -4.54 2.50 8.62
CA ASP A 26 -3.87 1.21 8.50
C ASP A 26 -3.43 0.67 9.89
N ASN A 27 -2.90 -0.54 9.92
CA ASN A 27 -2.30 -1.12 11.11
C ASN A 27 -0.81 -0.79 11.16
N PHE A 28 -0.37 -0.07 12.20
CA PHE A 28 1.03 0.35 12.39
C PHE A 28 1.79 -0.54 13.41
N ASP A 29 1.30 -1.73 13.69
CA ASP A 29 1.99 -2.70 14.54
C ASP A 29 3.29 -3.18 13.86
N LEU A 30 4.42 -3.17 14.61
CA LEU A 30 5.74 -3.48 14.01
C LEU A 30 5.93 -4.96 13.66
N GLU A 31 5.13 -5.86 14.23
CA GLU A 31 5.24 -7.30 13.99
C GLU A 31 4.21 -7.77 12.94
N ASN A 32 3.01 -7.18 12.94
CA ASN A 32 1.86 -7.69 12.19
C ASN A 32 1.34 -6.71 11.11
N SER A 33 2.02 -5.59 10.88
CA SER A 33 1.62 -4.62 9.85
C SER A 33 2.23 -4.93 8.48
N HIS A 34 1.67 -4.28 7.46
CA HIS A 34 2.30 -4.24 6.14
C HIS A 34 3.53 -3.31 6.13
N VAL A 35 4.32 -3.41 5.05
CA VAL A 35 5.64 -2.76 4.96
C VAL A 35 5.55 -1.22 5.08
N ILE A 36 4.63 -0.56 4.37
CA ILE A 36 4.53 0.92 4.41
C ILE A 36 4.20 1.43 5.82
N PRO A 37 3.14 0.97 6.52
CA PRO A 37 2.87 1.44 7.87
C PRO A 37 3.99 1.10 8.87
N ALA A 38 4.66 -0.05 8.73
CA ALA A 38 5.82 -0.37 9.56
C ALA A 38 6.98 0.61 9.35
N LEU A 39 7.29 0.95 8.10
CA LEU A 39 8.36 1.91 7.77
C LEU A 39 8.03 3.32 8.27
N ILE A 40 6.80 3.78 8.10
CA ILE A 40 6.32 5.07 8.61
C ILE A 40 6.52 5.15 10.13
N ARG A 41 6.08 4.13 10.87
CA ARG A 41 6.25 4.10 12.32
C ARG A 41 7.72 4.05 12.74
N LYS A 42 8.53 3.18 12.15
CA LYS A 42 9.96 3.06 12.46
C LYS A 42 10.70 4.38 12.26
N VAL A 43 10.48 5.04 11.13
CA VAL A 43 11.13 6.33 10.80
C VAL A 43 10.67 7.42 11.77
N TRP A 44 9.36 7.47 12.08
CA TRP A 44 8.84 8.46 13.03
C TRP A 44 9.39 8.27 14.44
N GLU A 45 9.37 7.04 14.97
CA GLU A 45 9.88 6.73 16.30
C GLU A 45 11.40 7.00 16.39
N ALA A 46 12.17 6.63 15.38
CA ALA A 46 13.59 6.96 15.31
C ALA A 46 13.83 8.49 15.32
N LYS A 47 13.03 9.25 14.59
CA LYS A 47 13.14 10.72 14.57
C LYS A 47 12.86 11.33 15.95
N ILE A 48 11.77 10.99 16.61
CA ILE A 48 11.41 11.60 17.90
C ILE A 48 12.36 11.16 19.02
N ASN A 49 12.90 9.94 18.94
CA ASN A 49 13.88 9.42 19.90
C ASN A 49 15.33 9.85 19.55
N LYS A 50 15.54 10.55 18.44
CA LYS A 50 16.87 10.98 17.96
C LYS A 50 17.83 9.80 17.75
N GLU A 51 17.30 8.69 17.25
CA GLU A 51 18.10 7.50 16.94
C GLU A 51 18.95 7.76 15.68
N PRO A 52 20.20 7.29 15.66
CA PRO A 52 21.11 7.54 14.53
C PRO A 52 20.79 6.70 13.30
N SER A 53 20.00 5.63 13.45
CA SER A 53 19.66 4.73 12.35
C SER A 53 18.30 4.07 12.51
N VAL A 54 17.72 3.64 11.37
CA VAL A 54 16.51 2.81 11.28
C VAL A 54 16.87 1.46 10.67
N PHE A 55 16.43 0.38 11.34
CA PHE A 55 16.63 -0.98 10.87
C PHE A 55 15.51 -1.42 9.93
N CYS A 56 15.88 -1.75 8.68
CA CYS A 56 15.00 -2.28 7.65
C CYS A 56 15.31 -3.76 7.37
N TRP A 57 14.28 -4.58 7.17
CA TRP A 57 14.47 -5.99 6.85
C TRP A 57 14.85 -6.19 5.39
N GLY A 58 15.68 -7.22 5.14
CA GLY A 58 16.17 -7.58 3.79
C GLY A 58 17.25 -6.63 3.30
N ASP A 59 17.29 -6.42 1.99
CA ASP A 59 18.27 -5.55 1.29
C ASP A 59 17.63 -4.33 0.59
N GLY A 60 16.31 -4.21 0.70
CA GLY A 60 15.54 -3.13 0.07
C GLY A 60 15.29 -3.29 -1.43
N SER A 61 15.82 -4.34 -2.08
CA SER A 61 15.70 -4.54 -3.53
C SER A 61 14.32 -5.04 -4.03
N PRO A 62 13.47 -5.73 -3.24
CA PRO A 62 12.20 -6.22 -3.74
C PRO A 62 11.29 -5.11 -4.25
N LEU A 63 10.71 -5.35 -5.44
CA LEU A 63 9.78 -4.45 -6.08
C LEU A 63 8.34 -4.78 -5.69
N ARG A 64 7.55 -3.75 -5.42
CA ARG A 64 6.13 -3.86 -5.07
C ARG A 64 5.31 -2.76 -5.71
N GLU A 65 4.09 -3.11 -6.04
CA GLU A 65 3.03 -2.19 -6.44
C GLU A 65 2.26 -1.75 -5.19
N PHE A 66 1.96 -0.47 -5.09
CA PHE A 66 1.14 0.08 -3.99
C PHE A 66 0.07 1.01 -4.52
N THR A 67 -1.12 0.92 -3.95
CA THR A 67 -2.23 1.80 -4.28
C THR A 67 -2.75 2.49 -3.02
N TYR A 68 -2.93 3.79 -3.12
CA TYR A 68 -3.50 4.57 -2.03
C TYR A 68 -4.97 4.16 -1.79
N SER A 69 -5.37 4.02 -0.55
CA SER A 69 -6.67 3.43 -0.17
C SER A 69 -7.87 4.20 -0.72
N GLU A 70 -7.78 5.53 -0.81
CA GLU A 70 -8.83 6.38 -1.39
C GLU A 70 -9.04 6.09 -2.88
N ASP A 71 -7.96 5.85 -3.64
CA ASP A 71 -8.07 5.48 -5.04
C ASP A 71 -8.83 4.17 -5.24
N ILE A 72 -8.59 3.19 -4.35
CA ILE A 72 -9.34 1.93 -4.37
C ILE A 72 -10.82 2.15 -4.10
N ALA A 73 -11.17 3.05 -3.18
CA ALA A 73 -12.57 3.38 -2.94
C ALA A 73 -13.25 3.95 -4.21
N HIS A 74 -12.57 4.85 -4.92
CA HIS A 74 -13.06 5.39 -6.19
C HIS A 74 -13.18 4.31 -7.27
N ILE A 75 -12.19 3.41 -7.37
CA ILE A 75 -12.25 2.29 -8.32
C ILE A 75 -13.42 1.35 -8.01
N LEU A 76 -13.69 1.07 -6.74
CA LEU A 76 -14.81 0.22 -6.36
C LEU A 76 -16.15 0.83 -6.73
N LEU A 77 -16.34 2.14 -6.54
CA LEU A 77 -17.53 2.87 -6.99
C LEU A 77 -17.66 2.81 -8.52
N PHE A 78 -16.56 3.05 -9.25
CA PHE A 78 -16.53 2.93 -10.69
C PHE A 78 -16.93 1.52 -11.17
N LEU A 79 -16.43 0.46 -10.51
CA LEU A 79 -16.75 -0.92 -10.87
C LEU A 79 -18.21 -1.27 -10.58
N MET A 80 -18.83 -0.70 -9.56
CA MET A 80 -20.26 -0.92 -9.29
C MET A 80 -21.14 -0.45 -10.45
N GLU A 81 -20.71 0.56 -11.19
CA GLU A 81 -21.44 1.12 -12.32
C GLU A 81 -21.06 0.49 -13.66
N ASN A 82 -19.80 0.06 -13.81
CA ASN A 82 -19.21 -0.28 -15.11
C ASN A 82 -18.83 -1.76 -15.28
N TYR A 83 -18.93 -2.58 -14.23
CA TYR A 83 -18.51 -3.97 -14.26
C TYR A 83 -19.56 -4.93 -13.70
N ASN A 84 -20.02 -5.86 -14.53
CA ASN A 84 -21.00 -6.87 -14.13
C ASN A 84 -20.67 -8.25 -14.71
N GLU A 85 -19.42 -8.71 -14.55
CA GLU A 85 -18.99 -10.03 -15.01
C GLU A 85 -18.71 -11.00 -13.86
N PRO A 86 -18.81 -12.33 -14.11
CA PRO A 86 -18.54 -13.35 -13.11
C PRO A 86 -17.03 -13.53 -12.80
N ASN A 87 -16.16 -13.07 -13.69
CA ASN A 87 -14.71 -13.22 -13.52
C ASN A 87 -14.16 -12.12 -12.62
N PRO A 88 -13.11 -12.43 -11.81
CA PRO A 88 -12.44 -11.40 -11.03
C PRO A 88 -11.78 -10.34 -11.89
N ILE A 89 -11.61 -9.15 -11.34
CA ILE A 89 -10.87 -8.05 -11.93
C ILE A 89 -9.79 -7.57 -10.97
N ASN A 90 -8.53 -7.51 -11.44
CA ASN A 90 -7.46 -6.90 -10.69
C ASN A 90 -7.59 -5.38 -10.73
N ILE A 91 -7.39 -4.75 -9.57
CA ILE A 91 -7.49 -3.30 -9.41
C ILE A 91 -6.25 -2.77 -8.69
N GLY A 92 -5.88 -1.53 -9.01
CA GLY A 92 -4.77 -0.83 -8.37
C GLY A 92 -3.78 -0.26 -9.38
N ASN A 93 -2.88 0.57 -8.87
CA ASN A 93 -1.76 1.13 -9.64
C ASN A 93 -0.67 0.05 -9.81
N THR A 94 -0.15 -0.09 -11.01
CA THR A 94 0.87 -1.10 -11.38
C THR A 94 2.29 -0.53 -11.44
N ASP A 95 2.50 0.71 -10.99
CA ASP A 95 3.83 1.28 -10.85
C ASP A 95 4.58 0.54 -9.73
N GLU A 96 5.79 0.09 -10.03
CA GLU A 96 6.61 -0.69 -9.11
C GLU A 96 7.68 0.19 -8.46
N TYR A 97 7.84 0.04 -7.16
CA TYR A 97 8.87 0.71 -6.37
C TYR A 97 9.61 -0.31 -5.51
N SER A 98 10.92 -0.13 -5.37
CA SER A 98 11.70 -0.90 -4.42
C SER A 98 11.38 -0.48 -2.98
N ILE A 99 11.53 -1.41 -2.04
CA ILE A 99 11.35 -1.09 -0.62
C ILE A 99 12.33 0.01 -0.17
N LYS A 100 13.52 0.05 -0.80
CA LYS A 100 14.51 1.10 -0.56
C LYS A 100 13.97 2.49 -0.97
N GLU A 101 13.46 2.63 -2.20
CA GLU A 101 12.87 3.90 -2.65
C GLU A 101 11.73 4.37 -1.73
N ILE A 102 10.91 3.43 -1.25
CA ILE A 102 9.79 3.77 -0.37
C ILE A 102 10.28 4.30 0.98
N VAL A 103 11.24 3.63 1.63
CA VAL A 103 11.75 4.11 2.93
C VAL A 103 12.50 5.43 2.78
N GLU A 104 13.25 5.64 1.70
CA GLU A 104 13.91 6.90 1.39
C GLU A 104 12.88 8.04 1.24
N MET A 105 11.77 7.81 0.50
CA MET A 105 10.67 8.78 0.41
C MET A 105 10.03 9.08 1.79
N VAL A 106 9.85 8.07 2.64
CA VAL A 106 9.30 8.26 3.99
C VAL A 106 10.26 9.09 4.85
N CYS A 107 11.58 8.82 4.78
CA CYS A 107 12.60 9.62 5.47
C CYS A 107 12.56 11.09 5.03
N ASP A 108 12.53 11.34 3.72
CA ASP A 108 12.44 12.68 3.16
C ASP A 108 11.19 13.42 3.62
N ILE A 109 10.02 12.77 3.54
CA ILE A 109 8.73 13.35 3.94
C ILE A 109 8.72 13.69 5.44
N MET A 110 9.28 12.82 6.26
CA MET A 110 9.32 13.01 7.72
C MET A 110 10.51 13.89 8.17
N GLY A 111 11.45 14.22 7.29
CA GLY A 111 12.66 14.96 7.63
C GLY A 111 13.54 14.20 8.62
N TYR A 112 13.77 12.92 8.36
CA TYR A 112 14.70 12.07 9.10
C TYR A 112 15.97 11.84 8.28
N ASP A 113 17.10 12.23 8.82
CA ASP A 113 18.45 12.22 8.21
C ASP A 113 19.39 11.15 8.80
N GLY A 114 18.87 10.27 9.62
CA GLY A 114 19.61 9.11 10.14
C GLY A 114 19.88 8.07 9.05
N LYS A 115 20.71 7.08 9.38
CA LYS A 115 21.11 6.02 8.45
C LYS A 115 20.02 4.94 8.31
N LEU A 116 19.90 4.35 7.12
CA LEU A 116 19.14 3.13 6.89
C LEU A 116 20.07 1.93 6.99
N GLU A 117 19.81 1.03 7.92
CA GLU A 117 20.57 -0.20 8.15
C GLU A 117 19.77 -1.42 7.73
N TRP A 118 20.30 -2.18 6.76
CA TRP A 118 19.62 -3.33 6.17
C TRP A 118 20.01 -4.64 6.85
N GLN A 119 19.01 -5.35 7.34
CA GLN A 119 19.16 -6.64 8.00
C GLN A 119 18.96 -7.79 6.99
N THR A 120 20.00 -8.11 6.22
CA THR A 120 19.96 -9.11 5.13
C THR A 120 19.73 -10.55 5.60
N GLY A 121 19.86 -10.84 6.89
CA GLY A 121 19.51 -12.13 7.49
C GLY A 121 18.02 -12.35 7.70
N GLN A 122 17.18 -11.31 7.53
CA GLN A 122 15.73 -11.41 7.62
C GLN A 122 15.11 -11.71 6.24
N PRO A 123 13.94 -12.40 6.21
CA PRO A 123 13.28 -12.72 4.94
C PRO A 123 12.95 -11.46 4.13
N SER A 124 13.41 -11.41 2.87
CA SER A 124 13.09 -10.31 1.94
C SER A 124 11.79 -10.55 1.15
N GLY A 125 11.22 -11.76 1.23
CA GLY A 125 10.07 -12.16 0.42
C GLY A 125 10.42 -12.37 -1.07
N GLN A 126 9.38 -12.41 -1.93
CA GLN A 126 9.57 -12.51 -3.38
C GLN A 126 10.22 -11.24 -3.91
N HIS A 127 11.19 -11.35 -4.83
CA HIS A 127 11.86 -10.21 -5.43
C HIS A 127 10.88 -9.31 -6.20
N ARG A 128 9.94 -9.88 -6.96
CA ARG A 128 8.95 -9.16 -7.76
C ARG A 128 7.60 -9.88 -7.77
N LYS A 129 6.50 -9.12 -7.70
CA LYS A 129 5.13 -9.65 -7.75
C LYS A 129 4.24 -8.71 -8.56
N PRO A 130 4.44 -8.63 -9.90
CA PRO A 130 3.66 -7.73 -10.74
C PRO A 130 2.22 -8.23 -10.90
N SER A 131 1.30 -7.30 -11.05
CA SER A 131 -0.08 -7.56 -11.44
C SER A 131 -0.41 -6.90 -12.77
N SER A 132 -1.55 -7.24 -13.37
CA SER A 132 -2.06 -6.56 -14.54
C SER A 132 -3.44 -6.01 -14.23
N ASN A 133 -3.61 -4.70 -14.42
CA ASN A 133 -4.89 -4.01 -14.32
C ASN A 133 -5.48 -3.66 -15.70
N GLN A 134 -4.99 -4.29 -16.77
CA GLN A 134 -5.40 -3.98 -18.16
C GLN A 134 -6.92 -4.04 -18.32
N LYS A 135 -7.58 -5.02 -17.72
CA LYS A 135 -9.05 -5.14 -17.76
C LYS A 135 -9.76 -3.92 -17.15
N LEU A 136 -9.21 -3.33 -16.09
CA LEU A 136 -9.74 -2.10 -15.49
C LEU A 136 -9.57 -0.90 -16.43
N LEU A 137 -8.42 -0.80 -17.10
CA LEU A 137 -8.15 0.26 -18.09
C LEU A 137 -9.05 0.12 -19.31
N ASP A 138 -9.28 -1.11 -19.79
CA ASP A 138 -10.18 -1.40 -20.92
C ASP A 138 -11.65 -1.03 -20.62
N LEU A 139 -12.05 -1.00 -19.34
CA LEU A 139 -13.36 -0.51 -18.89
C LEU A 139 -13.45 1.02 -18.87
N GLY A 140 -12.34 1.73 -19.07
CA GLY A 140 -12.29 3.19 -19.13
C GLY A 140 -11.71 3.88 -17.90
N TRP A 141 -11.20 3.12 -16.88
CA TRP A 141 -10.44 3.73 -15.81
C TRP A 141 -9.15 4.34 -16.36
N LYS A 142 -8.79 5.54 -15.90
CA LYS A 142 -7.62 6.26 -16.40
C LYS A 142 -6.48 6.22 -15.38
N LYS A 143 -5.24 6.14 -15.89
CA LYS A 143 -4.04 6.15 -15.02
C LYS A 143 -3.91 7.44 -14.22
N GLU A 144 -4.36 8.55 -14.74
CA GLU A 144 -4.36 9.85 -14.08
C GLU A 144 -5.29 9.90 -12.85
N GLY A 145 -6.14 8.88 -12.68
CA GLY A 145 -6.99 8.70 -11.50
C GLY A 145 -6.25 8.13 -10.28
N TYR A 146 -4.95 7.81 -10.40
CA TYR A 146 -4.16 7.34 -9.26
C TYR A 146 -3.39 8.46 -8.60
N THR A 147 -3.45 8.49 -7.28
CA THR A 147 -2.56 9.30 -6.43
C THR A 147 -1.12 8.77 -6.59
N SER A 148 -0.16 9.66 -6.84
CA SER A 148 1.25 9.26 -6.89
C SER A 148 1.70 8.67 -5.55
N LEU A 149 2.64 7.70 -5.56
CA LEU A 149 3.15 7.10 -4.32
C LEU A 149 3.64 8.18 -3.33
N LYS A 150 4.38 9.17 -3.82
CA LYS A 150 4.91 10.26 -2.98
C LYS A 150 3.80 11.08 -2.32
N GLU A 151 2.75 11.39 -3.04
CA GLU A 151 1.61 12.15 -2.50
C GLU A 151 0.81 11.33 -1.47
N GLY A 152 0.50 10.07 -1.77
CA GLY A 152 -0.18 9.18 -0.84
C GLY A 152 0.64 8.92 0.42
N LEU A 153 1.97 8.72 0.30
CA LEU A 153 2.87 8.62 1.44
C LEU A 153 2.85 9.90 2.28
N LYS A 154 2.87 11.08 1.65
CA LYS A 154 2.79 12.35 2.36
C LYS A 154 1.52 12.45 3.18
N LYS A 155 0.36 12.22 2.60
CA LYS A 155 -0.94 12.23 3.29
C LYS A 155 -0.93 11.24 4.47
N THR A 156 -0.46 10.00 4.25
CA THR A 156 -0.41 8.95 5.28
C THR A 156 0.53 9.31 6.43
N CYS A 157 1.72 9.84 6.13
CA CYS A 157 2.69 10.28 7.13
C CYS A 157 2.14 11.45 7.97
N GLU A 158 1.57 12.48 7.33
CA GLU A 158 0.97 13.62 8.01
C GLU A 158 -0.17 13.18 8.94
N TRP A 159 -1.04 12.30 8.47
CA TRP A 159 -2.10 11.72 9.28
C TRP A 159 -1.54 10.93 10.47
N PHE A 160 -0.53 10.06 10.24
CA PHE A 160 0.10 9.27 11.30
C PHE A 160 0.71 10.17 12.37
N ILE A 161 1.49 11.18 11.99
CA ILE A 161 2.12 12.13 12.92
C ILE A 161 1.06 12.84 13.78
N MET A 162 -0.03 13.30 13.17
CA MET A 162 -1.11 14.00 13.86
C MET A 162 -1.84 13.12 14.88
N LYS A 163 -1.97 11.81 14.60
CA LYS A 163 -2.71 10.87 15.44
C LYS A 163 -1.84 10.10 16.44
N TYR A 164 -0.53 10.05 16.22
CA TYR A 164 0.40 9.33 17.10
C TYR A 164 0.32 9.84 18.55
N PRO A 165 0.37 8.97 19.58
CA PRO A 165 0.44 7.51 19.49
C PRO A 165 -0.91 6.80 19.38
N LYS A 166 -2.03 7.52 19.25
CA LYS A 166 -3.40 6.96 19.24
C LYS A 166 -3.79 6.43 17.86
N VAL A 167 -2.98 5.50 17.34
CA VAL A 167 -3.23 4.83 16.05
C VAL A 167 -3.28 3.31 16.25
N ARG A 168 -3.98 2.61 15.38
CA ARG A 168 -4.08 1.15 15.43
C ARG A 168 -2.70 0.50 15.36
N GLY A 169 -2.41 -0.40 16.31
CA GLY A 169 -1.15 -1.13 16.37
C GLY A 169 0.00 -0.40 17.08
N VAL A 170 -0.23 0.82 17.59
CA VAL A 170 0.68 1.50 18.48
C VAL A 170 0.08 1.43 19.89
N SER A 171 0.77 0.76 20.80
CA SER A 171 0.39 0.57 22.22
C SER A 171 1.37 1.29 23.12
#